data_308316d34dad3c28b580c834da00f4c2
#
_entry.id   308316d34dad3c28b580c834da00f4c2
#
_cell.length_a   1.000
_cell.length_b   1.000
_cell.length_c   1.000
_cell.angle_alpha   90.00
_cell.angle_beta   90.00
_cell.angle_gamma   90.00
#
_symmetry.space_group_name_H-M   'P 1'
#
loop_
_entity.id
_entity.type
_entity.pdbx_description
1 polymer ?
#
loop_
_entity_poly.entity_id
_entity_poly.type
_entity_poly.pdbx_seq_one_letter_code
_entity_poly.pdbx_strand_id
1 'polypeptide(L)'
;MFITVGLRLGVERYYHYFTQFGLKEKTGVDLPGEAGTIMHKMEDMKAVELATVSFGQSFQITPIQLATTVSSIINGGNRITPHFAVMTGDSEQAEFIRFSYPVKEHIVSEETSATMRMILEQVVAEGSGKNGKVEGQRVGGKTATSQTLPRGTGRYIASFVGFAPADDPEVLALCIIHNPQGVYYGGQIAAPVVRQLFENILPYLEKKDYN
;
A
#
# COMPACT_ATOMS: atom_id res chain seq x y z
N MET A 1 -7.74 19.99 0.94
CA MET A 1 -6.26 19.98 1.01
C MET A 1 -5.63 19.19 -0.15
N PHE A 2 -5.86 17.88 -0.34
CA PHE A 2 -5.23 17.09 -1.43
C PHE A 2 -5.50 17.63 -2.83
N ILE A 3 -6.72 18.04 -3.14
CA ILE A 3 -7.06 18.69 -4.41
C ILE A 3 -6.16 19.91 -4.68
N THR A 4 -5.99 20.78 -3.68
CA THR A 4 -5.16 21.99 -3.81
C THR A 4 -3.70 21.64 -4.06
N VAL A 5 -3.17 20.61 -3.37
CA VAL A 5 -1.80 20.13 -3.57
C VAL A 5 -1.65 19.54 -4.98
N GLY A 6 -2.58 18.67 -5.40
CA GLY A 6 -2.55 18.07 -6.73
C GLY A 6 -2.62 19.11 -7.86
N LEU A 7 -3.50 20.09 -7.75
CA LEU A 7 -3.61 21.16 -8.74
C LEU A 7 -2.34 22.05 -8.80
N ARG A 8 -1.67 22.29 -7.65
CA ARG A 8 -0.38 22.99 -7.59
C ARG A 8 0.76 22.16 -8.19
N LEU A 9 0.73 20.84 -7.98
CA LEU A 9 1.72 19.93 -8.54
C LEU A 9 1.65 19.90 -10.06
N GLY A 10 0.44 19.95 -10.62
CA GLY A 10 0.16 19.89 -12.06
C GLY A 10 0.19 18.47 -12.60
N VAL A 11 -0.39 18.29 -13.79
CA VAL A 11 -0.58 16.96 -14.41
C VAL A 11 0.75 16.24 -14.65
N GLU A 12 1.75 16.93 -15.21
CA GLU A 12 3.03 16.33 -15.58
C GLU A 12 3.77 15.77 -14.37
N ARG A 13 3.91 16.54 -13.28
CA ARG A 13 4.58 16.09 -12.05
C ARG A 13 3.78 15.00 -11.35
N TYR A 14 2.45 15.12 -11.32
CA TYR A 14 1.59 14.07 -10.76
C TYR A 14 1.80 12.75 -11.49
N TYR A 15 1.78 12.78 -12.83
CA TYR A 15 1.98 11.63 -13.69
C TYR A 15 3.38 11.04 -13.56
N HIS A 16 4.40 11.89 -13.40
CA HIS A 16 5.78 11.48 -13.15
C HIS A 16 5.86 10.64 -11.87
N TYR A 17 5.36 11.14 -10.74
CA TYR A 17 5.38 10.39 -9.49
C TYR A 17 4.52 9.13 -9.54
N PHE A 18 3.36 9.19 -10.17
CA PHE A 18 2.51 8.01 -10.36
C PHE A 18 3.26 6.90 -11.11
N THR A 19 4.10 7.26 -12.08
CA THR A 19 5.01 6.35 -12.80
C THR A 19 6.16 5.87 -11.90
N GLN A 20 6.79 6.77 -11.14
CA GLN A 20 7.88 6.40 -10.25
C GLN A 20 7.45 5.38 -9.19
N PHE A 21 6.25 5.53 -8.62
CA PHE A 21 5.65 4.56 -7.71
C PHE A 21 5.21 3.25 -8.39
N GLY A 22 5.37 3.11 -9.71
CA GLY A 22 5.02 1.90 -10.45
C GLY A 22 3.52 1.68 -10.62
N LEU A 23 2.70 2.69 -10.39
CA LEU A 23 1.25 2.58 -10.46
C LEU A 23 0.69 2.47 -11.88
N LYS A 24 1.52 2.65 -12.91
CA LYS A 24 1.15 2.53 -14.33
C LYS A 24 1.51 1.18 -14.97
N GLU A 25 2.32 0.40 -14.30
CA GLU A 25 2.85 -0.86 -14.82
C GLU A 25 2.53 -2.02 -13.85
N LYS A 26 2.62 -3.23 -14.34
CA LYS A 26 2.55 -4.41 -13.49
C LYS A 26 3.74 -4.43 -12.54
N THR A 27 3.55 -5.00 -11.34
CA THR A 27 4.62 -5.10 -10.35
C THR A 27 5.71 -6.09 -10.76
N GLY A 28 5.38 -7.02 -11.64
CA GLY A 28 6.27 -8.11 -12.02
C GLY A 28 6.30 -9.25 -11.00
N VAL A 29 5.25 -9.36 -10.17
CA VAL A 29 5.10 -10.51 -9.26
C VAL A 29 5.15 -11.82 -10.06
N ASP A 30 5.84 -12.80 -9.51
CA ASP A 30 6.06 -14.13 -10.13
C ASP A 30 4.81 -15.04 -10.07
N LEU A 31 3.62 -14.43 -10.09
CA LEU A 31 2.34 -15.11 -10.17
C LEU A 31 1.60 -14.74 -11.46
N PRO A 32 0.87 -15.68 -12.08
CA PRO A 32 0.07 -15.40 -13.26
C PRO A 32 -1.15 -14.53 -12.94
N GLY A 33 -1.65 -13.80 -13.95
CA GLY A 33 -2.94 -13.11 -13.87
C GLY A 33 -2.90 -11.70 -13.28
N GLU A 34 -1.72 -11.10 -13.09
CA GLU A 34 -1.64 -9.70 -12.65
C GLU A 34 -2.33 -8.75 -13.65
N ALA A 35 -3.33 -8.01 -13.19
CA ALA A 35 -4.05 -7.03 -13.99
C ALA A 35 -3.25 -5.73 -14.17
N GLY A 36 -3.59 -4.96 -15.19
CA GLY A 36 -3.03 -3.62 -15.40
C GLY A 36 -3.83 -2.53 -14.68
N THR A 37 -3.23 -1.37 -14.56
CA THR A 37 -3.86 -0.14 -14.04
C THR A 37 -4.86 0.42 -15.05
N ILE A 38 -6.00 0.90 -14.55
CA ILE A 38 -6.95 1.70 -15.31
C ILE A 38 -6.84 3.15 -14.81
N MET A 39 -6.43 4.06 -15.67
CA MET A 39 -6.25 5.48 -15.35
C MET A 39 -6.42 6.33 -16.61
N HIS A 40 -6.83 7.58 -16.44
CA HIS A 40 -6.84 8.56 -17.52
C HIS A 40 -5.45 8.69 -18.15
N LYS A 41 -5.38 8.88 -19.45
CA LYS A 41 -4.13 9.24 -20.11
C LYS A 41 -3.72 10.66 -19.71
N MET A 42 -2.43 10.94 -19.74
CA MET A 42 -1.90 12.27 -19.36
C MET A 42 -2.52 13.40 -20.20
N GLU A 43 -2.69 13.17 -21.49
CA GLU A 43 -3.28 14.10 -22.46
C GLU A 43 -4.76 14.42 -22.19
N ASP A 44 -5.49 13.48 -21.58
CA ASP A 44 -6.92 13.61 -21.25
C ASP A 44 -7.14 14.17 -19.83
N MET A 45 -6.07 14.27 -19.02
CA MET A 45 -6.16 14.69 -17.63
C MET A 45 -6.22 16.21 -17.51
N LYS A 46 -7.41 16.73 -17.32
CA LYS A 46 -7.68 18.16 -17.05
C LYS A 46 -7.77 18.41 -15.54
N ALA A 47 -8.15 19.63 -15.16
CA ALA A 47 -8.22 20.04 -13.76
C ALA A 47 -9.18 19.18 -12.91
N VAL A 48 -10.29 18.71 -13.47
CA VAL A 48 -11.27 17.88 -12.77
C VAL A 48 -10.72 16.47 -12.53
N GLU A 49 -10.14 15.86 -13.54
CA GLU A 49 -9.52 14.54 -13.45
C GLU A 49 -8.35 14.60 -12.45
N LEU A 50 -7.47 15.60 -12.56
CA LEU A 50 -6.36 15.80 -11.64
C LEU A 50 -6.85 16.01 -10.19
N ALA A 51 -7.90 16.79 -10.00
CA ALA A 51 -8.50 16.98 -8.69
C ALA A 51 -9.01 15.67 -8.09
N THR A 52 -9.69 14.83 -8.89
CA THR A 52 -10.27 13.56 -8.41
C THR A 52 -9.21 12.51 -8.13
N VAL A 53 -8.19 12.36 -8.96
CA VAL A 53 -7.10 11.42 -8.72
C VAL A 53 -6.25 11.82 -7.51
N SER A 54 -6.15 13.13 -7.21
CA SER A 54 -5.37 13.65 -6.09
C SER A 54 -5.87 13.20 -4.70
N PHE A 55 -7.13 12.79 -4.60
CA PHE A 55 -7.67 12.21 -3.36
C PHE A 55 -8.02 10.72 -3.50
N GLY A 56 -7.46 10.04 -4.52
CA GLY A 56 -7.56 8.59 -4.66
C GLY A 56 -8.82 8.09 -5.37
N GLN A 57 -9.42 8.89 -6.25
CA GLN A 57 -10.57 8.51 -7.06
C GLN A 57 -10.22 8.48 -8.55
N SER A 58 -11.09 7.86 -9.37
CA SER A 58 -11.00 7.85 -10.85
C SER A 58 -9.79 7.10 -11.43
N PHE A 59 -9.21 6.17 -10.68
CA PHE A 59 -8.27 5.17 -11.18
C PHE A 59 -8.43 3.84 -10.43
N GLN A 60 -7.95 2.75 -11.03
CA GLN A 60 -7.95 1.42 -10.41
C GLN A 60 -6.55 0.83 -10.50
N ILE A 61 -6.09 0.27 -9.38
CA ILE A 61 -4.82 -0.44 -9.25
C ILE A 61 -5.07 -1.79 -8.57
N THR A 62 -4.14 -2.71 -8.73
CA THR A 62 -4.24 -4.00 -8.04
C THR A 62 -3.86 -3.87 -6.56
N PRO A 63 -4.35 -4.77 -5.70
CA PRO A 63 -3.92 -4.82 -4.30
C PRO A 63 -2.39 -4.92 -4.15
N ILE A 64 -1.73 -5.70 -5.00
CA ILE A 64 -0.27 -5.86 -4.96
C ILE A 64 0.46 -4.57 -5.37
N GLN A 65 -0.05 -3.82 -6.36
CA GLN A 65 0.51 -2.50 -6.69
C GLN A 65 0.38 -1.54 -5.50
N LEU A 66 -0.77 -1.53 -4.82
CA LEU A 66 -0.96 -0.68 -3.64
C LEU A 66 0.00 -1.07 -2.51
N ALA A 67 0.11 -2.35 -2.19
CA ALA A 67 1.02 -2.85 -1.16
C ALA A 67 2.48 -2.50 -1.48
N THR A 68 2.93 -2.71 -2.72
CA THR A 68 4.28 -2.37 -3.18
C THR A 68 4.55 -0.87 -3.12
N THR A 69 3.56 -0.04 -3.49
CA THR A 69 3.68 1.41 -3.40
C THR A 69 3.80 1.88 -1.95
N VAL A 70 2.94 1.38 -1.06
CA VAL A 70 3.03 1.74 0.37
C VAL A 70 4.34 1.25 0.96
N SER A 71 4.77 0.03 0.63
CA SER A 71 6.08 -0.49 1.03
C SER A 71 7.20 0.47 0.63
N SER A 72 7.23 0.97 -0.62
CA SER A 72 8.27 1.90 -1.07
C SER A 72 8.27 3.25 -0.35
N ILE A 73 7.16 3.64 0.25
CA ILE A 73 7.07 4.88 1.04
C ILE A 73 7.67 4.69 2.44
N ILE A 74 7.55 3.49 3.02
CA ILE A 74 7.89 3.24 4.43
C ILE A 74 9.23 2.53 4.63
N ASN A 75 9.86 2.00 3.59
CA ASN A 75 11.09 1.19 3.64
C ASN A 75 12.36 1.95 3.20
N GLY A 76 12.40 3.27 3.36
CA GLY A 76 13.53 4.09 2.92
C GLY A 76 13.47 4.51 1.44
N GLY A 77 12.35 4.32 0.76
CA GLY A 77 12.15 4.74 -0.63
C GLY A 77 12.49 3.69 -1.68
N ASN A 78 12.52 2.41 -1.32
CA ASN A 78 12.91 1.32 -2.21
C ASN A 78 11.67 0.58 -2.74
N ARG A 79 11.41 0.67 -4.04
CA ARG A 79 10.36 -0.11 -4.70
C ARG A 79 10.88 -1.48 -5.06
N ILE A 80 10.51 -2.47 -4.30
CA ILE A 80 10.85 -3.89 -4.54
C ILE A 80 9.93 -4.51 -5.59
N THR A 81 10.42 -5.52 -6.29
CA THR A 81 9.58 -6.42 -7.08
C THR A 81 9.01 -7.48 -6.12
N PRO A 82 7.68 -7.51 -5.88
CA PRO A 82 7.10 -8.54 -5.02
C PRO A 82 7.28 -9.93 -5.63
N HIS A 83 7.56 -10.94 -4.80
CA HIS A 83 7.81 -12.30 -5.27
C HIS A 83 7.50 -13.33 -4.19
N PHE A 84 7.22 -14.55 -4.59
CA PHE A 84 7.00 -15.71 -3.74
C PHE A 84 8.15 -16.73 -3.84
N ALA A 85 8.71 -16.90 -5.03
CA ALA A 85 9.82 -17.81 -5.25
C ALA A 85 11.14 -17.17 -4.81
N VAL A 86 11.87 -17.82 -3.93
CA VAL A 86 13.19 -17.36 -3.44
C VAL A 86 14.32 -18.15 -4.08
N MET A 87 14.08 -19.44 -4.29
CA MET A 87 15.05 -20.36 -4.94
C MET A 87 14.32 -21.56 -5.53
N THR A 88 14.97 -22.18 -6.47
CA THR A 88 14.61 -23.51 -6.97
C THR A 88 15.83 -24.42 -6.91
N GLY A 89 15.64 -25.71 -6.82
CA GLY A 89 16.76 -26.64 -6.81
C GLY A 89 16.34 -28.09 -6.68
N ASP A 90 17.33 -28.95 -6.89
CA ASP A 90 17.20 -30.39 -6.71
C ASP A 90 17.86 -30.79 -5.37
N SER A 91 17.05 -31.28 -4.44
CA SER A 91 17.50 -31.70 -3.12
C SER A 91 18.41 -32.93 -3.17
N GLU A 92 18.29 -33.78 -4.20
CA GLU A 92 19.14 -34.99 -4.37
C GLU A 92 20.53 -34.63 -4.87
N GLN A 93 20.64 -33.56 -5.69
CA GLN A 93 21.92 -33.10 -6.23
C GLN A 93 22.53 -31.94 -5.41
N ALA A 94 21.83 -31.43 -4.42
CA ALA A 94 22.20 -30.26 -3.61
C ALA A 94 22.51 -29.01 -4.46
N GLU A 95 21.92 -28.92 -5.65
CA GLU A 95 22.04 -27.75 -6.51
C GLU A 95 20.86 -26.81 -6.34
N PHE A 96 21.13 -25.57 -5.91
CA PHE A 96 20.12 -24.54 -5.69
C PHE A 96 20.43 -23.29 -6.50
N ILE A 97 19.42 -22.78 -7.23
CA ILE A 97 19.49 -21.52 -7.95
C ILE A 97 18.63 -20.50 -7.18
N ARG A 98 19.25 -19.46 -6.65
CA ARG A 98 18.56 -18.36 -5.97
C ARG A 98 18.11 -17.34 -7.01
N PHE A 99 16.83 -16.92 -6.92
CA PHE A 99 16.30 -15.86 -7.75
C PHE A 99 16.76 -14.49 -7.27
N SER A 100 16.93 -13.56 -8.20
CA SER A 100 17.22 -12.14 -7.93
C SER A 100 16.13 -11.29 -8.56
N TYR A 101 15.61 -10.33 -7.79
CA TYR A 101 14.53 -9.46 -8.21
C TYR A 101 14.99 -8.00 -8.20
N PRO A 102 14.63 -7.20 -9.23
CA PRO A 102 15.05 -5.80 -9.31
C PRO A 102 14.44 -4.98 -8.17
N VAL A 103 15.24 -4.04 -7.66
CA VAL A 103 14.82 -3.01 -6.73
C VAL A 103 15.05 -1.66 -7.41
N LYS A 104 14.04 -0.79 -7.38
CA LYS A 104 14.17 0.59 -7.82
C LYS A 104 14.32 1.47 -6.59
N GLU A 105 15.50 1.99 -6.39
CA GLU A 105 15.86 2.81 -5.23
C GLU A 105 15.42 4.27 -5.40
N HIS A 106 15.34 4.98 -4.29
CA HIS A 106 15.12 6.43 -4.23
C HIS A 106 13.82 6.91 -4.89
N ILE A 107 12.72 6.15 -4.76
CA ILE A 107 11.38 6.62 -5.16
C ILE A 107 10.99 7.86 -4.33
N VAL A 108 11.32 7.83 -3.04
CA VAL A 108 11.32 8.97 -2.12
C VAL A 108 12.63 8.95 -1.34
N SER A 109 13.02 10.08 -0.73
CA SER A 109 14.20 10.11 0.16
C SER A 109 13.92 9.36 1.46
N GLU A 110 14.98 8.88 2.11
CA GLU A 110 14.88 8.23 3.42
C GLU A 110 14.25 9.16 4.47
N GLU A 111 14.58 10.46 4.45
CA GLU A 111 13.97 11.48 5.30
C GLU A 111 12.45 11.58 5.07
N THR A 112 12.02 11.58 3.80
CA THR A 112 10.59 11.57 3.46
C THR A 112 9.92 10.28 3.93
N SER A 113 10.58 9.14 3.78
CA SER A 113 10.10 7.84 4.26
C SER A 113 9.92 7.85 5.77
N ALA A 114 10.91 8.32 6.53
CA ALA A 114 10.85 8.43 7.99
C ALA A 114 9.72 9.37 8.44
N THR A 115 9.57 10.53 7.78
CA THR A 115 8.47 11.47 8.03
C THR A 115 7.11 10.83 7.77
N MET A 116 6.98 10.07 6.69
CA MET A 116 5.72 9.38 6.35
C MET A 116 5.40 8.28 7.37
N ARG A 117 6.38 7.50 7.83
CA ARG A 117 6.18 6.52 8.90
C ARG A 117 5.61 7.17 10.16
N MET A 118 6.21 8.28 10.60
CA MET A 118 5.75 9.05 11.77
C MET A 118 4.31 9.56 11.59
N ILE A 119 3.98 10.14 10.43
CA ILE A 119 2.62 10.62 10.13
C ILE A 119 1.62 9.47 10.13
N LEU A 120 1.96 8.34 9.52
CA LEU A 120 1.09 7.17 9.42
C LEU A 120 0.91 6.46 10.77
N GLU A 121 1.90 6.52 11.66
CA GLU A 121 1.78 6.07 13.05
C GLU A 121 0.75 6.94 13.81
N GLN A 122 0.79 8.27 13.64
CA GLN A 122 -0.20 9.17 14.25
C GLN A 122 -1.63 8.91 13.75
N VAL A 123 -1.80 8.48 12.49
CA VAL A 123 -3.12 8.08 11.95
C VAL A 123 -3.71 6.89 12.74
N VAL A 124 -2.87 5.97 13.18
CA VAL A 124 -3.29 4.81 13.98
C VAL A 124 -3.39 5.16 15.47
N ALA A 125 -2.46 5.95 15.99
CA ALA A 125 -2.46 6.32 17.40
C ALA A 125 -3.68 7.14 17.78
N GLU A 126 -4.03 8.17 16.99
CA GLU A 126 -5.02 9.20 17.35
C GLU A 126 -6.06 9.49 16.24
N GLY A 127 -5.82 9.00 15.02
CA GLY A 127 -6.61 9.35 13.84
C GLY A 127 -7.66 8.31 13.44
N SER A 128 -7.98 8.32 12.16
CA SER A 128 -8.99 7.45 11.54
C SER A 128 -8.64 5.96 11.56
N GLY A 129 -7.37 5.62 11.80
CA GLY A 129 -6.85 4.25 11.86
C GLY A 129 -6.84 3.64 13.26
N LYS A 130 -7.38 4.30 14.29
CA LYS A 130 -7.28 3.88 15.70
C LYS A 130 -7.72 2.44 16.00
N ASN A 131 -8.65 1.89 15.21
CA ASN A 131 -9.09 0.51 15.37
C ASN A 131 -8.05 -0.52 14.84
N GLY A 132 -6.98 -0.07 14.17
CA GLY A 132 -5.82 -0.86 13.78
C GLY A 132 -4.69 -0.88 14.82
N LYS A 133 -4.86 -0.17 15.96
CA LYS A 133 -3.86 -0.11 17.04
C LYS A 133 -3.74 -1.48 17.73
N VAL A 134 -2.50 -1.91 17.94
CA VAL A 134 -2.14 -3.09 18.74
C VAL A 134 -1.49 -2.62 20.03
N GLU A 135 -1.93 -3.14 21.16
CA GLU A 135 -1.39 -2.76 22.47
C GLU A 135 0.09 -3.16 22.61
N GLY A 136 0.90 -2.24 23.08
CA GLY A 136 2.35 -2.46 23.22
C GLY A 136 3.15 -2.39 21.91
N GLN A 137 2.49 -2.22 20.76
CA GLN A 137 3.15 -2.20 19.43
C GLN A 137 3.00 -0.83 18.75
N ARG A 138 4.04 -0.45 18.02
CA ARG A 138 4.03 0.73 17.17
C ARG A 138 3.51 0.34 15.79
N VAL A 139 2.29 0.75 15.48
CA VAL A 139 1.63 0.43 14.21
C VAL A 139 1.37 1.72 13.44
N GLY A 140 1.81 1.76 12.19
CA GLY A 140 1.44 2.80 11.24
C GLY A 140 0.38 2.30 10.26
N GLY A 141 -0.39 3.21 9.65
CA GLY A 141 -1.38 2.77 8.67
C GLY A 141 -2.26 3.87 8.11
N LYS A 142 -3.07 3.49 7.11
CA LYS A 142 -4.01 4.39 6.43
C LYS A 142 -5.30 3.69 6.08
N THR A 143 -6.41 4.34 6.43
CA THR A 143 -7.76 3.94 6.02
C THR A 143 -8.10 4.48 4.64
N ALA A 144 -8.88 3.73 3.86
CA ALA A 144 -9.54 4.25 2.68
C ALA A 144 -10.97 3.73 2.57
N THR A 145 -11.81 4.52 1.90
CA THR A 145 -13.18 4.15 1.54
C THR A 145 -13.49 4.81 0.21
N SER A 146 -13.73 4.01 -0.82
CA SER A 146 -14.07 4.50 -2.14
C SER A 146 -15.41 3.97 -2.60
N GLN A 147 -16.16 4.82 -3.30
CA GLN A 147 -17.41 4.41 -3.94
C GLN A 147 -17.10 3.75 -5.29
N THR A 148 -17.73 2.61 -5.57
CA THR A 148 -17.59 1.94 -6.87
C THR A 148 -18.45 2.60 -7.94
N LEU A 149 -18.14 2.31 -9.20
CA LEU A 149 -18.97 2.72 -10.34
C LEU A 149 -20.07 1.66 -10.63
N PRO A 150 -21.23 2.09 -11.11
CA PRO A 150 -21.70 3.47 -11.24
C PRO A 150 -21.96 4.10 -9.86
N ARG A 151 -21.66 5.40 -9.72
CA ARG A 151 -21.90 6.13 -8.46
C ARG A 151 -23.39 6.15 -8.11
N GLY A 152 -23.69 6.28 -6.82
CA GLY A 152 -25.08 6.30 -6.32
C GLY A 152 -25.69 4.93 -6.08
N THR A 153 -24.97 3.84 -6.34
CA THR A 153 -25.44 2.47 -6.09
C THR A 153 -25.31 2.02 -4.63
N GLY A 154 -24.71 2.85 -3.77
CA GLY A 154 -24.43 2.48 -2.38
C GLY A 154 -23.33 1.44 -2.22
N ARG A 155 -22.59 1.13 -3.28
CA ARG A 155 -21.50 0.13 -3.25
C ARG A 155 -20.17 0.80 -2.96
N TYR A 156 -19.45 0.25 -1.98
CA TYR A 156 -18.17 0.77 -1.51
C TYR A 156 -17.08 -0.30 -1.48
N ILE A 157 -15.85 0.15 -1.53
CA ILE A 157 -14.66 -0.63 -1.18
C ILE A 157 -14.08 0.01 0.07
N ALA A 158 -14.03 -0.74 1.15
CA ALA A 158 -13.44 -0.34 2.41
C ALA A 158 -12.05 -0.98 2.54
N SER A 159 -11.03 -0.23 2.88
CA SER A 159 -9.71 -0.81 3.06
C SER A 159 -8.91 -0.15 4.19
N PHE A 160 -7.94 -0.91 4.67
CA PHE A 160 -6.92 -0.44 5.59
C PHE A 160 -5.60 -1.11 5.24
N VAL A 161 -4.56 -0.31 5.10
CA VAL A 161 -3.18 -0.77 5.05
C VAL A 161 -2.53 -0.43 6.38
N GLY A 162 -1.89 -1.42 7.00
CA GLY A 162 -1.11 -1.26 8.22
C GLY A 162 0.30 -1.81 8.04
N PHE A 163 1.24 -1.32 8.83
CA PHE A 163 2.61 -1.82 8.89
C PHE A 163 3.14 -1.73 10.32
N ALA A 164 4.05 -2.62 10.64
CA ALA A 164 4.67 -2.70 11.96
C ALA A 164 6.08 -3.33 11.89
N PRO A 165 7.01 -2.97 12.81
CA PRO A 165 6.96 -1.78 13.69
C PRO A 165 6.92 -0.48 12.88
N ALA A 166 6.38 0.61 13.44
CA ALA A 166 6.22 1.85 12.65
C ALA A 166 7.55 2.57 12.37
N ASP A 167 8.55 2.38 13.21
CA ASP A 167 9.89 2.99 13.06
C ASP A 167 10.81 2.18 12.12
N ASP A 168 10.68 0.85 12.10
CA ASP A 168 11.44 -0.04 11.24
C ASP A 168 10.51 -1.15 10.70
N PRO A 169 9.73 -0.90 9.64
CA PRO A 169 8.70 -1.81 9.19
C PRO A 169 9.22 -3.14 8.65
N GLU A 170 8.84 -4.23 9.29
CA GLU A 170 9.14 -5.60 8.86
C GLU A 170 7.95 -6.25 8.13
N VAL A 171 6.73 -5.85 8.49
CA VAL A 171 5.51 -6.42 7.92
C VAL A 171 4.53 -5.33 7.50
N LEU A 172 3.91 -5.56 6.34
CA LEU A 172 2.80 -4.76 5.82
C LEU A 172 1.61 -5.67 5.58
N ALA A 173 0.44 -5.26 6.06
CA ALA A 173 -0.82 -5.96 5.82
C ALA A 173 -1.84 -5.02 5.16
N LEU A 174 -2.53 -5.53 4.14
CA LEU A 174 -3.58 -4.81 3.41
C LEU A 174 -4.88 -5.62 3.47
N CYS A 175 -5.90 -5.05 4.08
CA CYS A 175 -7.25 -5.61 4.07
C CYS A 175 -8.15 -4.77 3.15
N ILE A 176 -8.83 -5.44 2.21
CA ILE A 176 -9.78 -4.83 1.27
C ILE A 176 -11.10 -5.60 1.36
N ILE A 177 -12.19 -4.89 1.61
CA ILE A 177 -13.54 -5.44 1.72
C ILE A 177 -14.41 -4.83 0.63
N HIS A 178 -14.88 -5.65 -0.29
CA HIS A 178 -15.74 -5.24 -1.39
C HIS A 178 -17.21 -5.34 -1.00
N ASN A 179 -17.98 -4.30 -1.31
CA ASN A 179 -19.43 -4.22 -1.10
C ASN A 179 -19.86 -4.63 0.32
N PRO A 180 -19.26 -4.06 1.38
CA PRO A 180 -19.68 -4.34 2.74
C PRO A 180 -21.14 -3.95 2.93
N GLN A 181 -21.89 -4.74 3.71
CA GLN A 181 -23.26 -4.45 4.05
C GLN A 181 -23.33 -3.66 5.37
N GLY A 182 -24.11 -2.62 5.40
CA GLY A 182 -24.24 -1.74 6.58
C GLY A 182 -23.06 -0.77 6.70
N VAL A 183 -22.16 -0.99 7.64
CA VAL A 183 -20.97 -0.14 7.85
C VAL A 183 -19.94 -0.36 6.75
N TYR A 184 -19.49 0.73 6.13
CA TYR A 184 -18.58 0.67 4.97
C TYR A 184 -17.28 1.48 5.13
N TYR A 185 -17.00 1.99 6.32
CA TYR A 185 -15.76 2.75 6.57
C TYR A 185 -14.57 1.82 6.85
N GLY A 186 -13.47 1.96 6.08
CA GLY A 186 -12.27 1.13 6.21
C GLY A 186 -11.70 1.10 7.63
N GLY A 187 -11.71 2.25 8.33
CA GLY A 187 -11.27 2.32 9.73
C GLY A 187 -12.14 1.55 10.71
N GLN A 188 -13.39 1.24 10.35
CA GLN A 188 -14.31 0.50 11.22
C GLN A 188 -14.33 -1.00 10.94
N ILE A 189 -14.16 -1.41 9.68
CA ILE A 189 -14.33 -2.83 9.30
C ILE A 189 -13.04 -3.48 8.81
N ALA A 190 -12.11 -2.75 8.18
CA ALA A 190 -10.85 -3.30 7.67
C ALA A 190 -9.69 -3.16 8.68
N ALA A 191 -9.62 -2.04 9.42
CA ALA A 191 -8.57 -1.83 10.41
C ALA A 191 -8.59 -2.86 11.54
N PRO A 192 -9.74 -3.29 12.11
CA PRO A 192 -9.76 -4.36 13.10
C PRO A 192 -9.23 -5.71 12.59
N VAL A 193 -9.42 -6.01 11.31
CA VAL A 193 -8.89 -7.25 10.70
C VAL A 193 -7.36 -7.23 10.68
N VAL A 194 -6.78 -6.10 10.25
CA VAL A 194 -5.31 -5.93 10.25
C VAL A 194 -4.76 -5.93 11.67
N ARG A 195 -5.45 -5.31 12.65
CA ARG A 195 -5.08 -5.38 14.06
C ARG A 195 -5.01 -6.82 14.53
N GLN A 196 -6.05 -7.60 14.32
CA GLN A 196 -6.09 -9.00 14.73
C GLN A 196 -4.99 -9.84 14.06
N LEU A 197 -4.67 -9.54 12.80
CA LEU A 197 -3.56 -10.17 12.10
C LEU A 197 -2.23 -9.84 12.80
N PHE A 198 -1.98 -8.58 13.12
CA PHE A 198 -0.75 -8.15 13.80
C PHE A 198 -0.64 -8.68 15.22
N GLU A 199 -1.72 -8.75 16.00
CA GLU A 199 -1.75 -9.39 17.32
C GLU A 199 -1.25 -10.84 17.27
N ASN A 200 -1.43 -11.54 16.14
CA ASN A 200 -0.95 -12.91 15.97
C ASN A 200 0.47 -13.00 15.39
N ILE A 201 0.83 -12.10 14.45
CA ILE A 201 2.10 -12.18 13.70
C ILE A 201 3.27 -11.55 14.49
N LEU A 202 3.07 -10.37 15.10
CA LEU A 202 4.17 -9.64 15.71
C LEU A 202 4.88 -10.41 16.83
N PRO A 203 4.17 -11.11 17.74
CA PRO A 203 4.84 -11.93 18.75
C PRO A 203 5.67 -13.09 18.16
N TYR A 204 5.34 -13.52 16.93
CA TYR A 204 6.12 -14.56 16.23
C TYR A 204 7.38 -13.98 15.61
N LEU A 205 7.31 -12.77 15.03
CA LEU A 205 8.47 -12.10 14.45
C LEU A 205 9.51 -11.73 15.52
N GLU A 206 9.07 -11.18 16.65
CA GLU A 206 9.93 -10.86 17.80
C GLU A 206 10.73 -12.08 18.31
N LYS A 207 10.15 -13.30 18.28
CA LYS A 207 10.84 -14.52 18.69
C LYS A 207 11.92 -14.99 17.70
N LYS A 208 11.86 -14.55 16.45
CA LYS A 208 12.82 -14.97 15.41
C LYS A 208 14.20 -14.34 15.61
N ASP A 209 14.28 -13.20 16.29
CA ASP A 209 15.52 -12.49 16.56
C ASP A 209 16.33 -13.07 17.73
N TYR A 210 15.80 -14.10 18.44
CA TYR A 210 16.45 -14.77 19.55
C TYR A 210 17.07 -16.15 19.20
N ASN A 211 17.04 -16.57 17.93
CA ASN A 211 17.66 -17.80 17.43
C ASN A 211 18.66 -17.50 16.31
#